data_3cf3cef591d6ae0ca918e1e3aeb1e5e5
#
_entry.id   3cf3cef591d6ae0ca918e1e3aeb1e5e5
#
_cell.length_a   1.000
_cell.length_b   1.000
_cell.length_c   1.000
_cell.angle_alpha   90.00
_cell.angle_beta   90.00
_cell.angle_gamma   90.00
#
_symmetry.space_group_name_H-M   'P 1'
#
loop_
_entity.id
_entity.type
_entity.pdbx_description
1 polymer ?
#
loop_
_entity_poly.entity_id
_entity_poly.type
_entity_poly.pdbx_seq_one_letter_code
_entity_poly.pdbx_strand_id
1 'polypeptide(L)' 'VGETAHKILEENVGNIVLIKTRDGVALRGKLRSFDQHLNVVLDETEEIRSDGTVRKLGTVIIRGDNVVLISPVSE' A
#
# COMPACT_ATOMS: atom_id res chain seq x y z
N VAL A 1 -15.27 -7.63 -12.12
CA VAL A 1 -13.90 -7.94 -12.41
C VAL A 1 -13.01 -6.90 -11.78
N GLY A 2 -12.77 -5.77 -12.43
CA GLY A 2 -11.99 -4.70 -11.83
C GLY A 2 -12.61 -4.19 -10.55
N GLU A 3 -13.91 -4.29 -10.46
CA GLU A 3 -14.64 -3.83 -9.28
C GLU A 3 -14.30 -4.60 -8.02
N THR A 4 -13.92 -5.87 -8.17
CA THR A 4 -13.57 -6.68 -7.01
C THR A 4 -12.36 -6.12 -6.28
N ALA A 5 -11.31 -5.76 -7.01
CA ALA A 5 -10.12 -5.18 -6.40
C ALA A 5 -10.43 -3.83 -5.77
N HIS A 6 -11.18 -3.00 -6.48
CA HIS A 6 -11.55 -1.68 -5.94
C HIS A 6 -12.40 -1.81 -4.69
N LYS A 7 -13.27 -2.80 -4.66
CA LYS A 7 -14.11 -3.01 -3.49
C LYS A 7 -13.30 -3.39 -2.26
N ILE A 8 -12.32 -4.27 -2.44
CA ILE A 8 -11.47 -4.67 -1.33
C ILE A 8 -10.66 -3.48 -0.81
N LEU A 9 -10.14 -2.67 -1.73
CA LEU A 9 -9.39 -1.48 -1.31
C LEU A 9 -10.30 -0.49 -0.58
N GLU A 10 -11.51 -0.31 -1.09
CA GLU A 10 -12.45 0.60 -0.47
C GLU A 10 -12.77 0.17 0.96
N GLU A 11 -12.94 -1.11 1.17
CA GLU A 11 -13.23 -1.65 2.49
C GLU A 11 -12.05 -1.52 3.45
N ASN A 12 -10.86 -1.30 2.92
CA ASN A 12 -9.66 -1.22 3.74
C ASN A 12 -9.14 0.20 3.91
N VAL A 13 -9.86 1.20 3.43
CA VAL A 13 -9.51 2.59 3.72
C VAL A 13 -9.56 2.79 5.22
N GLY A 14 -8.48 3.35 5.77
CA GLY A 14 -8.34 3.51 7.22
C GLY A 14 -7.61 2.35 7.90
N ASN A 15 -7.37 1.27 7.18
CA ASN A 15 -6.69 0.09 7.73
C ASN A 15 -5.24 0.02 7.23
N ILE A 16 -4.45 -0.79 7.92
CA ILE A 16 -3.05 -1.00 7.54
C ILE A 16 -2.99 -1.97 6.36
N VAL A 17 -2.20 -1.61 5.36
CA VAL A 17 -1.96 -2.48 4.20
C VAL A 17 -0.47 -2.60 3.96
N LEU A 18 -0.08 -3.70 3.34
CA LEU A 18 1.29 -3.94 2.90
C LEU A 18 1.31 -3.87 1.38
N ILE A 19 2.24 -3.08 0.85
CA ILE A 19 2.38 -2.92 -0.60
C ILE A 19 3.78 -3.32 -0.98
N LYS A 20 3.88 -4.12 -2.04
CA LYS A 20 5.17 -4.41 -2.67
C LYS A 20 5.23 -3.74 -4.02
N THR A 21 6.37 -3.14 -4.31
CA THR A 21 6.59 -2.43 -5.56
C THR A 21 7.43 -3.28 -6.51
N ARG A 22 7.49 -2.82 -7.77
CA ARG A 22 8.19 -3.58 -8.81
C ARG A 22 9.69 -3.66 -8.57
N ASP A 23 10.25 -2.70 -7.88
CA ASP A 23 11.67 -2.70 -7.56
C ASP A 23 11.97 -3.39 -6.23
N GLY A 24 11.00 -4.11 -5.70
CA GLY A 24 11.24 -4.97 -4.53
C GLY A 24 11.13 -4.26 -3.20
N VAL A 25 10.62 -3.06 -3.18
CA VAL A 25 10.44 -2.31 -1.94
C VAL A 25 9.13 -2.75 -1.28
N ALA A 26 9.15 -2.97 0.02
CA ALA A 26 7.96 -3.29 0.79
C ALA A 26 7.60 -2.08 1.64
N LEU A 27 6.33 -1.69 1.56
CA LEU A 27 5.81 -0.52 2.29
C LEU A 27 4.60 -0.95 3.10
N ARG A 28 4.53 -0.50 4.33
CA ARG A 28 3.40 -0.77 5.20
C ARG A 28 2.87 0.56 5.72
N GLY A 29 1.58 0.77 5.59
CA GLY A 29 1.01 2.01 6.05
C GLY A 29 -0.50 1.95 6.08
N LYS A 30 -1.08 3.04 6.55
CA LYS A 30 -2.52 3.17 6.66
C LYS A 30 -3.06 3.69 5.33
N LEU A 31 -3.96 2.94 4.73
CA LEU A 31 -4.53 3.33 3.43
C LEU A 31 -5.43 4.53 3.62
N ARG A 32 -5.06 5.64 3.00
CA ARG A 32 -5.87 6.85 3.07
C ARG A 32 -6.83 6.92 1.90
N SER A 33 -6.32 6.68 0.70
CA SER A 33 -7.15 6.79 -0.50
C SER A 33 -6.47 6.08 -1.66
N PHE A 34 -7.23 5.89 -2.72
CA PHE A 34 -6.72 5.31 -3.95
C PHE A 34 -7.59 5.81 -5.09
N ASP A 35 -7.12 5.67 -6.32
CA ASP A 35 -7.89 6.07 -7.48
C ASP A 35 -8.09 4.90 -8.44
N GLN A 36 -8.72 5.18 -9.58
CA GLN A 36 -9.06 4.15 -10.54
C GLN A 36 -7.84 3.50 -11.20
N HIS A 37 -6.70 4.17 -11.14
CA HIS A 37 -5.45 3.64 -11.68
C HIS A 37 -4.63 2.92 -10.62
N LEU A 38 -5.19 2.76 -9.43
CA LEU A 38 -4.54 2.14 -8.29
C LEU A 38 -3.32 2.91 -7.80
N ASN A 39 -3.31 4.23 -8.05
CA ASN A 39 -2.41 5.10 -7.31
C ASN A 39 -2.92 5.14 -5.88
N VAL A 40 -2.02 4.97 -4.92
CA VAL A 40 -2.41 4.76 -3.53
C VAL A 40 -1.71 5.78 -2.65
N VAL A 41 -2.44 6.32 -1.69
CA VAL A 41 -1.87 7.22 -0.69
C VAL A 41 -1.88 6.49 0.65
N LEU A 42 -0.70 6.38 1.26
CA LEU A 42 -0.56 5.76 2.57
C LEU A 42 -0.11 6.80 3.59
N ASP A 43 -0.67 6.71 4.80
CA ASP A 43 -0.24 7.51 5.94
C ASP A 43 0.58 6.65 6.88
N GLU A 44 1.44 7.31 7.65
CA GLU A 44 2.26 6.64 8.66
C GLU A 44 3.00 5.45 8.05
N THR A 45 3.57 5.68 6.88
CA THR A 45 4.16 4.62 6.10
C THR A 45 5.55 4.26 6.60
N GLU A 46 5.85 2.97 6.58
CA GLU A 46 7.16 2.44 6.90
C GLU A 46 7.67 1.62 5.73
N GLU A 47 8.93 1.84 5.39
CA GLU A 47 9.61 1.00 4.41
C GLU A 47 10.28 -0.15 5.16
N ILE A 48 9.98 -1.39 4.75
CA ILE A 48 10.56 -2.57 5.37
C ILE A 48 11.64 -3.08 4.44
N ARG A 49 12.87 -3.08 4.93
CA ARG A 49 14.01 -3.47 4.12
C ARG A 49 14.29 -4.95 4.25
N SER A 50 15.05 -5.48 3.28
CA SER A 50 15.33 -6.91 3.24
C SER A 50 16.12 -7.38 4.44
N ASP A 51 16.90 -6.50 5.09
CA ASP A 51 17.67 -6.85 6.29
C ASP A 51 16.82 -6.75 7.56
N GLY A 52 15.54 -6.45 7.44
CA GLY A 52 14.63 -6.34 8.58
C GLY A 52 14.55 -4.97 9.20
N THR A 53 15.36 -4.03 8.73
CA THR A 53 15.27 -2.67 9.27
C THR A 53 14.05 -1.96 8.69
N VAL A 54 13.56 -0.97 9.44
CA VAL A 54 12.37 -0.22 9.10
C VAL A 54 12.71 1.25 9.05
N ARG A 55 12.24 1.91 8.00
CA ARG A 55 12.44 3.35 7.84
C ARG A 55 11.08 4.03 7.76
N LYS A 56 10.87 5.03 8.60
CA LYS A 56 9.62 5.77 8.61
C LYS A 56 9.61 6.80 7.50
N LEU A 57 8.54 6.81 6.71
CA LEU A 57 8.43 7.69 5.55
C LEU A 57 7.30 8.72 5.68
N GLY A 58 6.33 8.49 6.58
CA GLY A 58 5.18 9.37 6.69
C GLY A 58 4.17 9.12 5.61
N THR A 59 3.64 10.18 5.01
CA THR A 59 2.64 10.05 3.95
C THR A 59 3.35 9.86 2.62
N VAL A 60 2.97 8.80 1.90
CA VAL A 60 3.57 8.48 0.59
C VAL A 60 2.49 8.28 -0.44
N ILE A 61 2.82 8.65 -1.66
CA ILE A 61 1.98 8.36 -2.83
C ILE A 61 2.73 7.33 -3.66
N ILE A 62 2.06 6.22 -3.96
CA ILE A 62 2.64 5.14 -4.74
C ILE A 62 1.86 5.05 -6.04
N ARG A 63 2.57 5.13 -7.16
CA ARG A 63 1.93 5.05 -8.46
C ARG A 63 1.47 3.62 -8.73
N GLY A 64 0.28 3.51 -9.33
CA GLY A 64 -0.32 2.19 -9.58
C GLY A 64 0.54 1.30 -10.45
N ASP A 65 1.26 1.87 -11.41
CA ASP A 65 2.11 1.08 -12.31
C ASP A 65 3.35 0.53 -11.61
N ASN A 66 3.62 0.95 -10.38
CA ASN A 66 4.74 0.44 -9.59
C ASN A 66 4.30 -0.58 -8.55
N VAL A 67 3.00 -0.81 -8.43
CA VAL A 67 2.46 -1.73 -7.41
C VAL A 67 2.42 -3.14 -7.99
N VAL A 68 3.03 -4.09 -7.28
CA VAL A 68 2.96 -5.51 -7.65
C VAL A 68 1.82 -6.18 -6.89
N LEU A 69 1.71 -5.89 -5.59
CA LEU A 69 0.62 -6.44 -4.80
C LEU A 69 0.29 -5.49 -3.65
N ILE A 70 -0.95 -5.57 -3.22
CA ILE A 70 -1.42 -4.87 -2.03
C ILE A 70 -2.08 -5.93 -1.15
N SER A 71 -1.61 -6.05 0.09
CA SER A 71 -2.14 -7.04 1.00
C SER A 71 -2.76 -6.35 2.21
N PRO A 72 -4.06 -6.50 2.42
CA PRO A 72 -4.63 -6.02 3.67
C PRO A 72 -4.05 -6.83 4.82
N VAL A 73 -3.58 -6.12 5.83
CA VAL A 73 -3.03 -6.79 7.00
C VAL A 73 -4.17 -7.01 7.98
N SER A 74 -4.52 -8.26 8.21
CA SER A 74 -5.62 -8.55 9.14
C SER A 74 -5.08 -8.96 10.49
N GLU A 75 -5.84 -8.61 11.51
CA GLU A 75 -5.49 -8.90 12.90
C GLU A 75 -5.77 -10.31 13.30
#